data_cfbcad9a9115bf5fa4b4db9dd0984030
#
_entry.id   cfbcad9a9115bf5fa4b4db9dd0984030
#
_cell.length_a   1.000
_cell.length_b   1.000
_cell.length_c   1.000
_cell.angle_alpha   90.00
_cell.angle_beta   90.00
_cell.angle_gamma   90.00
#
_symmetry.space_group_name_H-M   'P 1'
#
loop_
_entity.id
_entity.type
_entity.pdbx_description
1 polymer ?
#
loop_
_entity_poly.entity_id
_entity_poly.type
_entity_poly.pdbx_seq_one_letter_code
_entity_poly.pdbx_strand_id
1 'polypeptide(L)'
;MLFGAAGVGGVGGFSNGGATGGAGGAGGAGGLFGAGGEGGSGGSGNLTGGAGGAGGNAGTLATGDGGAGGTGGASRSGGFGGAGGAGGDAGMFFGSGGSGGAGGISRSVGDGAAGGAGGAPGLIGNGGNGGNGGASTGGGDGGPGGAGGTGVLIGNGGSGGTGATLGKAGIGGTGGVLLGLDGFTAPASTSPLHTLQQDVINMVNDPFQTLTGRPLIGNGANGTPGTGADGGAGGWLFGNGGNGGQGTIGGVNGGAGGAGGAGGILFGTGGTGGSGGPGATGLGGIGGAGGAALLFGSGGAGGSGGAGAVGGNGGAGGNAGALLGAAGAGGAGGAGAVGGNGGAGGNGGLFANGGAGGPGGFGSPAGAGGIGGAGGNGGLFGAGGTGGAGGAGGDAGLLSLGASGGAGGSGGSSLTAAGVVGGIGGAGGLLFGSGGAGGSGGFSNSGNGGAGGAGGDAGLLVGSGGAGGAGASATGAATGGDGGAGGKSGAFGLGGDGGAGGATGLSGAFHIGGKGGVGGSAVLIGNGGNGGNGGNSGNAGKSGGAPGPSGAGGAGGLLLGENGLNGLM
;
A
#
# COMPACT_ATOMS: atom_id res chain seq x y z
N MET A 1 13.81 14.13 14.46
CA MET A 1 12.77 15.15 14.19
C MET A 1 11.82 15.18 15.35
N LEU A 2 11.37 16.36 15.79
CA LEU A 2 10.44 16.50 16.92
C LEU A 2 9.02 16.08 16.49
N PHE A 3 8.55 16.57 15.36
CA PHE A 3 7.30 16.21 14.70
C PHE A 3 7.63 15.68 13.30
N GLY A 4 7.05 14.59 12.93
CA GLY A 4 7.20 14.03 11.59
C GLY A 4 6.58 12.64 11.49
N ALA A 5 5.67 12.50 10.55
CA ALA A 5 5.20 11.18 10.15
C ALA A 5 6.31 10.45 9.39
N ALA A 6 6.40 9.17 9.59
CA ALA A 6 7.42 8.33 8.99
C ALA A 6 7.12 8.03 7.51
N GLY A 7 8.15 7.79 6.74
CA GLY A 7 7.99 7.38 5.34
C GLY A 7 7.35 6.00 5.18
N VAL A 8 6.60 5.82 4.10
CA VAL A 8 6.02 4.54 3.71
C VAL A 8 7.08 3.63 3.10
N GLY A 9 7.04 2.34 3.38
CA GLY A 9 7.92 1.34 2.78
C GLY A 9 7.69 1.18 1.28
N GLY A 10 8.77 1.00 0.51
CA GLY A 10 8.70 0.79 -0.94
C GLY A 10 8.05 -0.55 -1.29
N VAL A 11 7.38 -0.62 -2.44
CA VAL A 11 6.76 -1.85 -2.94
C VAL A 11 7.85 -2.84 -3.41
N GLY A 12 7.68 -4.11 -3.10
CA GLY A 12 8.57 -5.18 -3.55
C GLY A 12 8.54 -5.39 -5.07
N GLY A 13 9.70 -5.62 -5.65
CA GLY A 13 9.85 -5.85 -7.08
C GLY A 13 9.23 -7.19 -7.53
N PHE A 14 8.77 -7.22 -8.77
CA PHE A 14 8.24 -8.40 -9.43
C PHE A 14 9.36 -9.39 -9.84
N SER A 15 9.09 -10.69 -9.79
CA SER A 15 10.01 -11.72 -10.28
C SER A 15 9.34 -12.65 -11.29
N ASN A 16 9.96 -12.79 -12.49
CA ASN A 16 9.42 -13.58 -13.60
C ASN A 16 10.16 -14.91 -13.87
N GLY A 17 11.33 -15.11 -13.31
CA GLY A 17 12.26 -16.17 -13.66
C GLY A 17 12.27 -17.39 -12.72
N GLY A 18 11.16 -17.89 -12.21
CA GLY A 18 11.16 -19.03 -11.27
C GLY A 18 11.65 -18.65 -9.86
N ALA A 19 11.70 -17.37 -9.54
CA ALA A 19 12.16 -16.86 -8.27
C ALA A 19 11.01 -16.24 -7.42
N THR A 20 11.33 -15.93 -6.19
CA THR A 20 10.42 -15.26 -5.24
C THR A 20 10.26 -13.78 -5.61
N GLY A 21 9.06 -13.24 -5.48
CA GLY A 21 8.82 -11.80 -5.57
C GLY A 21 9.62 -11.02 -4.51
N GLY A 22 10.00 -9.78 -4.80
CA GLY A 22 10.71 -8.94 -3.84
C GLY A 22 9.84 -8.66 -2.59
N ALA A 23 10.45 -8.62 -1.41
CA ALA A 23 9.76 -8.19 -0.20
C ALA A 23 9.42 -6.70 -0.26
N GLY A 24 8.30 -6.30 0.32
CA GLY A 24 7.98 -4.90 0.57
C GLY A 24 8.93 -4.29 1.60
N GLY A 25 9.24 -3.01 1.44
CA GLY A 25 10.05 -2.27 2.41
C GLY A 25 9.29 -2.05 3.72
N ALA A 26 10.00 -2.03 4.84
CA ALA A 26 9.41 -1.64 6.12
C ALA A 26 9.04 -0.15 6.12
N GLY A 27 7.96 0.19 6.81
CA GLY A 27 7.62 1.57 7.12
C GLY A 27 8.64 2.19 8.07
N GLY A 28 8.89 3.49 7.94
CA GLY A 28 9.78 4.23 8.80
C GLY A 28 9.19 4.38 10.22
N ALA A 29 10.07 4.59 11.21
CA ALA A 29 9.63 4.94 12.56
C ALA A 29 9.22 6.41 12.63
N GLY A 30 8.15 6.72 13.37
CA GLY A 30 7.70 8.08 13.63
C GLY A 30 8.75 8.91 14.36
N GLY A 31 8.68 10.26 14.22
CA GLY A 31 9.44 11.19 15.05
C GLY A 31 9.00 11.11 16.50
N LEU A 32 9.48 12.03 17.37
CA LEU A 32 9.13 12.03 18.79
C LEU A 32 7.61 12.03 19.02
N PHE A 33 6.87 12.77 18.20
CA PHE A 33 5.40 12.85 18.14
C PHE A 33 4.97 12.57 16.69
N GLY A 34 4.80 11.33 16.32
CA GLY A 34 4.40 10.98 14.97
C GLY A 34 4.00 9.52 14.82
N ALA A 35 3.09 9.27 13.89
CA ALA A 35 2.68 7.92 13.55
C ALA A 35 3.80 7.18 12.81
N GLY A 36 3.85 5.86 12.97
CA GLY A 36 4.69 4.99 12.16
C GLY A 36 4.23 4.97 10.70
N GLY A 37 5.18 4.82 9.79
CA GLY A 37 4.91 4.67 8.37
C GLY A 37 4.36 3.28 8.02
N GLU A 38 3.60 3.17 6.96
CA GLU A 38 3.10 1.87 6.50
C GLU A 38 4.20 1.01 5.89
N GLY A 39 4.06 -0.29 6.02
CA GLY A 39 4.88 -1.25 5.28
C GLY A 39 4.48 -1.32 3.80
N GLY A 40 5.47 -1.42 2.92
CA GLY A 40 5.24 -1.60 1.48
C GLY A 40 4.68 -2.99 1.17
N SER A 41 3.91 -3.10 0.09
CA SER A 41 3.39 -4.39 -0.37
C SER A 41 4.50 -5.28 -0.92
N GLY A 42 4.40 -6.58 -0.69
CA GLY A 42 5.28 -7.57 -1.32
C GLY A 42 5.04 -7.67 -2.83
N GLY A 43 6.12 -7.83 -3.58
CA GLY A 43 6.07 -8.08 -5.01
C GLY A 43 5.58 -9.48 -5.31
N SER A 44 4.91 -9.63 -6.40
CA SER A 44 4.44 -10.95 -6.81
C SER A 44 5.58 -11.76 -7.44
N GLY A 45 5.57 -13.08 -7.27
CA GLY A 45 6.59 -13.98 -7.80
C GLY A 45 6.03 -15.10 -8.66
N ASN A 46 6.86 -15.65 -9.56
CA ASN A 46 6.45 -16.82 -10.32
C ASN A 46 6.33 -18.05 -9.41
N LEU A 47 7.30 -18.28 -8.55
CA LEU A 47 7.30 -19.41 -7.61
C LEU A 47 6.63 -19.03 -6.28
N THR A 48 7.10 -17.96 -5.64
CA THR A 48 6.57 -17.53 -4.33
C THR A 48 6.35 -16.02 -4.35
N GLY A 49 5.26 -15.54 -3.75
CA GLY A 49 5.03 -14.12 -3.54
C GLY A 49 6.02 -13.53 -2.53
N GLY A 50 6.40 -12.27 -2.69
CA GLY A 50 7.21 -11.54 -1.72
C GLY A 50 6.42 -11.21 -0.46
N ALA A 51 7.06 -11.20 0.69
CA ALA A 51 6.40 -10.79 1.94
C ALA A 51 6.07 -9.29 1.91
N GLY A 52 4.97 -8.89 2.54
CA GLY A 52 4.69 -7.49 2.84
C GLY A 52 5.67 -6.93 3.88
N GLY A 53 6.02 -5.67 3.76
CA GLY A 53 6.88 -4.98 4.72
C GLY A 53 6.16 -4.75 6.05
N ALA A 54 6.90 -4.75 7.15
CA ALA A 54 6.34 -4.39 8.45
C ALA A 54 5.96 -2.91 8.48
N GLY A 55 4.89 -2.56 9.20
CA GLY A 55 4.58 -1.19 9.56
C GLY A 55 5.63 -0.64 10.52
N GLY A 56 5.92 0.65 10.42
CA GLY A 56 6.86 1.32 11.33
C GLY A 56 6.23 1.61 12.69
N ASN A 57 7.05 1.62 13.71
CA ASN A 57 6.61 2.00 15.05
C ASN A 57 6.38 3.52 15.13
N ALA A 58 5.43 3.92 15.95
CA ALA A 58 5.24 5.33 16.28
C ALA A 58 6.40 5.89 17.12
N GLY A 59 6.40 7.20 17.29
CA GLY A 59 7.40 7.91 18.09
C GLY A 59 7.42 7.51 19.56
N THR A 60 8.58 7.60 20.18
CA THR A 60 8.84 7.00 21.49
C THR A 60 8.19 7.72 22.68
N LEU A 61 7.76 8.98 22.56
CA LEU A 61 7.49 9.78 23.76
C LEU A 61 6.04 10.08 24.07
N ALA A 62 5.08 10.09 23.19
CA ALA A 62 3.74 10.44 23.67
C ALA A 62 2.57 9.93 22.83
N THR A 63 2.48 10.27 21.56
CA THR A 63 1.26 10.07 20.79
C THR A 63 1.59 9.64 19.38
N GLY A 64 1.03 8.58 18.93
CA GLY A 64 1.13 8.13 17.55
C GLY A 64 0.71 6.68 17.42
N ASP A 65 0.00 6.38 16.37
CA ASP A 65 -0.39 5.01 16.06
C ASP A 65 0.71 4.29 15.28
N GLY A 66 0.81 2.99 15.49
CA GLY A 66 1.66 2.15 14.67
C GLY A 66 1.21 2.14 13.21
N GLY A 67 2.15 2.10 12.28
CA GLY A 67 1.87 1.96 10.85
C GLY A 67 1.28 0.60 10.51
N ALA A 68 0.40 0.54 9.51
CA ALA A 68 -0.13 -0.74 9.03
C ALA A 68 0.96 -1.57 8.34
N GLY A 69 0.87 -2.90 8.44
CA GLY A 69 1.70 -3.83 7.69
C GLY A 69 1.28 -3.90 6.23
N GLY A 70 2.25 -4.05 5.33
CA GLY A 70 2.02 -4.20 3.89
C GLY A 70 1.42 -5.56 3.52
N THR A 71 0.66 -5.62 2.44
CA THR A 71 0.09 -6.88 1.94
C THR A 71 1.15 -7.78 1.34
N GLY A 72 0.99 -9.10 1.49
CA GLY A 72 1.84 -10.09 0.83
C GLY A 72 1.58 -10.17 -0.68
N GLY A 73 2.62 -10.47 -1.45
CA GLY A 73 2.54 -10.66 -2.90
C GLY A 73 1.93 -12.01 -3.29
N ALA A 74 1.34 -12.09 -4.47
CA ALA A 74 0.78 -13.33 -5.00
C ALA A 74 1.86 -14.23 -5.61
N SER A 75 1.63 -15.58 -5.59
CA SER A 75 2.41 -16.56 -6.35
C SER A 75 1.63 -17.07 -7.56
N ARG A 76 2.36 -17.56 -8.60
CA ARG A 76 1.80 -17.95 -9.89
C ARG A 76 1.85 -19.44 -10.17
N SER A 77 2.97 -20.13 -9.93
CA SER A 77 3.15 -21.53 -10.32
C SER A 77 3.90 -22.34 -9.26
N GLY A 78 3.21 -23.07 -8.45
CA GLY A 78 3.77 -24.10 -7.57
C GLY A 78 4.21 -23.65 -6.18
N GLY A 79 4.18 -22.36 -5.86
CA GLY A 79 4.66 -21.86 -4.58
C GLY A 79 3.59 -21.20 -3.72
N PHE A 80 4.02 -20.69 -2.59
CA PHE A 80 3.16 -20.07 -1.59
C PHE A 80 2.94 -18.58 -1.89
N GLY A 81 1.83 -18.01 -1.46
CA GLY A 81 1.67 -16.56 -1.38
C GLY A 81 2.72 -15.93 -0.46
N GLY A 82 2.99 -14.64 -0.56
CA GLY A 82 3.85 -13.91 0.38
C GLY A 82 3.12 -13.60 1.68
N ALA A 83 3.76 -13.73 2.84
CA ALA A 83 3.14 -13.37 4.11
C ALA A 83 2.80 -11.87 4.17
N GLY A 84 1.72 -11.52 4.87
CA GLY A 84 1.42 -10.13 5.21
C GLY A 84 2.44 -9.58 6.22
N GLY A 85 2.76 -8.28 6.12
CA GLY A 85 3.65 -7.60 7.06
C GLY A 85 2.97 -7.39 8.42
N ALA A 86 3.73 -7.41 9.50
CA ALA A 86 3.21 -7.07 10.83
C ALA A 86 2.87 -5.57 10.89
N GLY A 87 1.87 -5.20 11.68
CA GLY A 87 1.61 -3.82 12.06
C GLY A 87 2.67 -3.31 13.03
N GLY A 88 2.96 -2.02 13.00
CA GLY A 88 3.90 -1.36 13.91
C GLY A 88 3.29 -1.08 15.28
N ASP A 89 4.14 -0.92 16.27
CA ASP A 89 3.71 -0.57 17.62
C ASP A 89 3.41 0.93 17.73
N ALA A 90 2.47 1.27 18.62
CA ALA A 90 2.13 2.65 18.95
C ALA A 90 3.17 3.32 19.84
N GLY A 91 3.01 4.65 20.04
CA GLY A 91 3.78 5.42 21.01
C GLY A 91 3.49 4.99 22.46
N MET A 92 4.43 5.32 23.36
CA MET A 92 4.41 4.81 24.74
C MET A 92 3.13 5.12 25.52
N PHE A 93 2.58 6.32 25.42
CA PHE A 93 1.43 6.73 26.24
C PHE A 93 0.09 6.57 25.51
N PHE A 94 -0.02 7.09 24.31
CA PHE A 94 -1.26 7.10 23.56
C PHE A 94 -1.04 6.59 22.14
N GLY A 95 -1.94 5.79 21.66
CA GLY A 95 -1.98 5.34 20.29
C GLY A 95 -2.39 3.87 20.16
N SER A 96 -2.98 3.54 19.04
CA SER A 96 -3.35 2.17 18.71
C SER A 96 -2.24 1.49 17.91
N GLY A 97 -2.06 0.19 18.12
CA GLY A 97 -1.17 -0.62 17.27
C GLY A 97 -1.65 -0.64 15.81
N GLY A 98 -0.72 -0.68 14.87
CA GLY A 98 -1.03 -0.82 13.44
C GLY A 98 -1.68 -2.15 13.12
N SER A 99 -2.56 -2.21 12.12
CA SER A 99 -3.13 -3.47 11.64
C SER A 99 -2.09 -4.29 10.87
N GLY A 100 -2.15 -5.61 10.98
CA GLY A 100 -1.37 -6.52 10.15
C GLY A 100 -1.84 -6.51 8.69
N GLY A 101 -0.91 -6.67 7.75
CA GLY A 101 -1.21 -6.78 6.32
C GLY A 101 -1.83 -8.12 5.95
N ALA A 102 -2.65 -8.16 4.90
CA ALA A 102 -3.21 -9.41 4.41
C ALA A 102 -2.14 -10.32 3.77
N GLY A 103 -2.30 -11.64 3.91
CA GLY A 103 -1.48 -12.63 3.23
C GLY A 103 -1.74 -12.65 1.72
N GLY A 104 -0.70 -12.99 0.95
CA GLY A 104 -0.76 -13.10 -0.50
C GLY A 104 -1.45 -14.39 -0.96
N ILE A 105 -1.99 -14.36 -2.16
CA ILE A 105 -2.73 -15.46 -2.77
C ILE A 105 -1.76 -16.46 -3.41
N SER A 106 -2.02 -17.78 -3.27
CA SER A 106 -1.40 -18.82 -4.08
C SER A 106 -2.30 -19.23 -5.24
N ARG A 107 -1.75 -19.33 -6.44
CA ARG A 107 -2.49 -19.71 -7.65
C ARG A 107 -2.30 -21.16 -8.06
N SER A 108 -1.49 -21.94 -7.35
CA SER A 108 -1.22 -23.32 -7.66
C SER A 108 -1.44 -24.21 -6.43
N VAL A 109 -0.84 -25.37 -6.44
CA VAL A 109 -0.92 -26.35 -5.33
C VAL A 109 -0.35 -25.86 -3.99
N GLY A 110 0.32 -24.70 -3.95
CA GLY A 110 0.82 -24.12 -2.69
C GLY A 110 -0.29 -23.43 -1.91
N ASP A 111 -0.09 -23.30 -0.60
CA ASP A 111 -1.06 -22.67 0.28
C ASP A 111 -1.04 -21.14 0.13
N GLY A 112 -2.17 -20.51 0.46
CA GLY A 112 -2.22 -19.07 0.70
C GLY A 112 -1.35 -18.68 1.88
N ALA A 113 -0.84 -17.46 1.91
CA ALA A 113 0.06 -17.03 2.97
C ALA A 113 -0.66 -16.52 4.21
N ALA A 114 0.03 -16.55 5.34
CA ALA A 114 -0.47 -16.00 6.59
C ALA A 114 -0.65 -14.48 6.51
N GLY A 115 -1.68 -13.95 7.18
CA GLY A 115 -1.80 -12.54 7.50
C GLY A 115 -0.76 -12.11 8.53
N GLY A 116 -0.36 -10.84 8.51
CA GLY A 116 0.57 -10.25 9.48
C GLY A 116 -0.07 -10.06 10.86
N ALA A 117 0.73 -10.06 11.91
CA ALA A 117 0.25 -9.74 13.26
C ALA A 117 -0.09 -8.24 13.37
N GLY A 118 -1.06 -7.90 14.23
CA GLY A 118 -1.30 -6.52 14.64
C GLY A 118 -0.26 -6.05 15.67
N GLY A 119 0.04 -4.75 15.66
CA GLY A 119 1.01 -4.12 16.57
C GLY A 119 0.46 -3.90 17.98
N ALA A 120 1.36 -3.66 18.93
CA ALA A 120 1.01 -3.31 20.31
C ALA A 120 0.57 -1.84 20.41
N PRO A 121 -0.41 -1.52 21.28
CA PRO A 121 -0.80 -0.14 21.56
C PRO A 121 0.14 0.50 22.59
N GLY A 122 -0.04 1.83 22.80
CA GLY A 122 0.49 2.53 23.97
C GLY A 122 -0.22 2.13 25.26
N LEU A 123 0.09 2.88 26.33
CA LEU A 123 -0.57 2.67 27.62
C LEU A 123 -2.09 2.81 27.53
N ILE A 124 -2.54 3.74 26.69
CA ILE A 124 -3.96 3.97 26.33
C ILE A 124 -4.11 3.87 24.81
N GLY A 125 -4.79 2.85 24.38
CA GLY A 125 -5.04 2.56 22.96
C GLY A 125 -5.35 1.10 22.72
N ASN A 126 -5.88 0.78 21.56
CA ASN A 126 -6.26 -0.59 21.21
C ASN A 126 -5.11 -1.31 20.52
N GLY A 127 -4.96 -2.60 20.78
CA GLY A 127 -4.08 -3.48 19.98
C GLY A 127 -4.52 -3.49 18.52
N GLY A 128 -3.57 -3.54 17.59
CA GLY A 128 -3.87 -3.63 16.15
C GLY A 128 -4.56 -4.95 15.80
N ASN A 129 -5.45 -4.95 14.80
CA ASN A 129 -6.02 -6.18 14.29
C ASN A 129 -4.98 -7.00 13.50
N GLY A 130 -5.07 -8.32 13.59
CA GLY A 130 -4.32 -9.21 12.71
C GLY A 130 -4.83 -9.13 11.26
N GLY A 131 -3.94 -9.26 10.29
CA GLY A 131 -4.28 -9.31 8.87
C GLY A 131 -4.96 -10.62 8.48
N ASN A 132 -5.78 -10.60 7.44
CA ASN A 132 -6.46 -11.80 6.92
C ASN A 132 -5.47 -12.72 6.18
N GLY A 133 -5.73 -14.02 6.23
CA GLY A 133 -4.97 -15.01 5.45
C GLY A 133 -5.26 -14.88 3.94
N GLY A 134 -4.27 -15.23 3.12
CA GLY A 134 -4.41 -15.28 1.66
C GLY A 134 -5.11 -16.55 1.18
N ALA A 135 -5.84 -16.47 0.08
CA ALA A 135 -6.50 -17.61 -0.53
C ALA A 135 -5.53 -18.51 -1.32
N SER A 136 -5.90 -19.80 -1.49
CA SER A 136 -5.30 -20.70 -2.46
C SER A 136 -6.32 -21.07 -3.54
N THR A 137 -5.91 -21.18 -4.80
CA THR A 137 -6.82 -21.49 -5.93
C THR A 137 -6.53 -22.81 -6.61
N GLY A 138 -5.45 -23.49 -6.26
CA GLY A 138 -4.97 -24.68 -6.97
C GLY A 138 -4.98 -25.98 -6.16
N GLY A 139 -5.68 -26.03 -5.05
CA GLY A 139 -5.77 -27.24 -4.21
C GLY A 139 -4.95 -27.19 -2.92
N GLY A 140 -4.20 -26.13 -2.68
CA GLY A 140 -3.61 -25.86 -1.36
C GLY A 140 -4.60 -25.21 -0.39
N ASP A 141 -4.26 -25.18 0.88
CA ASP A 141 -5.09 -24.57 1.92
C ASP A 141 -4.98 -23.03 1.88
N GLY A 142 -6.02 -22.35 2.32
CA GLY A 142 -5.94 -20.91 2.59
C GLY A 142 -4.99 -20.62 3.77
N GLY A 143 -4.33 -19.47 3.72
CA GLY A 143 -3.44 -19.03 4.78
C GLY A 143 -4.16 -18.72 6.09
N PRO A 144 -3.50 -18.88 7.24
CA PRO A 144 -4.09 -18.49 8.53
C PRO A 144 -4.13 -16.95 8.65
N GLY A 145 -5.09 -16.46 9.46
CA GLY A 145 -5.10 -15.08 9.88
C GLY A 145 -3.98 -14.76 10.85
N GLY A 146 -3.52 -13.50 10.85
CA GLY A 146 -2.51 -12.99 11.78
C GLY A 146 -3.08 -12.79 13.19
N ALA A 147 -2.22 -12.80 14.20
CA ALA A 147 -2.63 -12.52 15.58
C ALA A 147 -2.99 -11.04 15.77
N GLY A 148 -3.94 -10.74 16.65
CA GLY A 148 -4.19 -9.37 17.12
C GLY A 148 -3.21 -8.93 18.19
N GLY A 149 -2.93 -7.62 18.26
CA GLY A 149 -2.11 -7.01 19.29
C GLY A 149 -2.81 -6.98 20.67
N THR A 150 -2.05 -7.06 21.74
CA THR A 150 -2.59 -7.04 23.12
C THR A 150 -2.73 -5.61 23.62
N GLY A 151 -3.82 -5.29 24.34
CA GLY A 151 -3.97 -4.04 25.10
C GLY A 151 -3.01 -3.98 26.28
N VAL A 152 -2.64 -2.76 26.72
CA VAL A 152 -1.69 -2.58 27.83
C VAL A 152 -2.41 -2.19 29.12
N LEU A 153 -2.89 -0.95 29.26
CA LEU A 153 -3.61 -0.50 30.45
C LEU A 153 -5.09 -0.24 30.16
N ILE A 154 -5.36 0.64 29.21
CA ILE A 154 -6.72 0.99 28.76
C ILE A 154 -6.82 0.80 27.25
N GLY A 155 -7.69 -0.08 26.83
CA GLY A 155 -7.97 -0.35 25.41
C GLY A 155 -8.19 -1.82 25.12
N ASN A 156 -8.88 -2.09 24.06
CA ASN A 156 -9.22 -3.48 23.68
C ASN A 156 -8.01 -4.18 23.03
N GLY A 157 -7.94 -5.48 23.22
CA GLY A 157 -7.07 -6.32 22.40
C GLY A 157 -7.53 -6.29 20.94
N GLY A 158 -6.59 -6.36 19.99
CA GLY A 158 -6.90 -6.47 18.57
C GLY A 158 -7.57 -7.80 18.22
N SER A 159 -8.48 -7.79 17.29
CA SER A 159 -9.07 -9.03 16.76
C SER A 159 -8.04 -9.83 15.97
N GLY A 160 -8.06 -11.15 16.08
CA GLY A 160 -7.31 -12.01 15.17
C GLY A 160 -7.82 -11.86 13.73
N GLY A 161 -6.94 -11.97 12.74
CA GLY A 161 -7.32 -11.96 11.33
C GLY A 161 -8.17 -13.17 10.96
N THR A 162 -9.02 -13.05 9.96
CA THR A 162 -9.76 -14.21 9.44
C THR A 162 -8.81 -15.10 8.64
N GLY A 163 -8.88 -16.43 8.85
CA GLY A 163 -8.22 -17.37 7.96
C GLY A 163 -8.93 -17.40 6.59
N ALA A 164 -8.20 -17.69 5.53
CA ALA A 164 -8.82 -18.05 4.26
C ALA A 164 -9.34 -19.50 4.32
N THR A 165 -9.99 -19.98 3.26
CA THR A 165 -10.59 -21.32 3.22
C THR A 165 -9.64 -22.39 3.77
N LEU A 166 -10.09 -23.17 4.74
CA LEU A 166 -9.30 -24.11 5.54
C LEU A 166 -8.18 -23.48 6.40
N GLY A 167 -7.88 -22.20 6.24
CA GLY A 167 -6.97 -21.46 7.09
C GLY A 167 -7.57 -21.18 8.46
N LYS A 168 -6.75 -21.30 9.51
CA LYS A 168 -7.19 -20.98 10.89
C LYS A 168 -7.32 -19.46 11.08
N ALA A 169 -8.32 -19.04 11.84
CA ALA A 169 -8.36 -17.65 12.32
C ALA A 169 -7.15 -17.35 13.20
N GLY A 170 -6.66 -16.12 13.14
CA GLY A 170 -5.61 -15.64 14.04
C GLY A 170 -6.12 -15.54 15.48
N ILE A 171 -5.21 -15.61 16.43
CA ILE A 171 -5.54 -15.45 17.85
C ILE A 171 -5.74 -13.96 18.14
N GLY A 172 -6.83 -13.59 18.81
CA GLY A 172 -7.06 -12.23 19.28
C GLY A 172 -6.14 -11.86 20.45
N GLY A 173 -5.81 -10.59 20.56
CA GLY A 173 -5.05 -10.06 21.70
C GLY A 173 -5.92 -9.92 22.94
N THR A 174 -5.30 -9.94 24.11
CA THR A 174 -6.01 -9.66 25.39
C THR A 174 -6.24 -8.16 25.56
N GLY A 175 -7.33 -7.79 26.24
CA GLY A 175 -7.62 -6.40 26.61
C GLY A 175 -6.66 -5.84 27.65
N GLY A 176 -6.71 -4.51 27.84
CA GLY A 176 -5.87 -3.79 28.82
C GLY A 176 -6.22 -4.16 30.26
N VAL A 177 -5.23 -4.08 31.15
CA VAL A 177 -5.34 -4.54 32.55
C VAL A 177 -6.39 -3.75 33.35
N LEU A 178 -6.58 -2.47 33.05
CA LEU A 178 -7.54 -1.62 33.78
C LEU A 178 -8.89 -1.55 33.08
N LEU A 179 -8.91 -1.40 31.75
CA LEU A 179 -10.14 -1.29 30.97
C LEU A 179 -9.89 -1.76 29.54
N GLY A 180 -10.64 -2.74 29.08
CA GLY A 180 -10.58 -3.22 27.70
C GLY A 180 -11.14 -4.63 27.55
N LEU A 181 -11.78 -4.89 26.43
CA LEU A 181 -12.24 -6.23 26.05
C LEU A 181 -11.17 -6.96 25.26
N ASP A 182 -11.19 -8.28 25.38
CA ASP A 182 -10.36 -9.15 24.56
C ASP A 182 -10.75 -9.05 23.07
N GLY A 183 -9.78 -9.23 22.22
CA GLY A 183 -10.00 -9.32 20.77
C GLY A 183 -10.75 -10.62 20.40
N PHE A 184 -11.46 -10.61 19.28
CA PHE A 184 -12.11 -11.82 18.77
C PHE A 184 -11.07 -12.93 18.57
N THR A 185 -11.44 -14.14 18.97
CA THR A 185 -10.58 -15.33 18.99
C THR A 185 -9.45 -15.31 20.03
N ALA A 186 -9.48 -14.38 20.99
CA ALA A 186 -8.56 -14.42 22.12
C ALA A 186 -8.81 -15.68 22.99
N PRO A 187 -7.77 -16.28 23.56
CA PRO A 187 -7.95 -17.39 24.49
C PRO A 187 -8.65 -16.88 25.77
N ALA A 188 -9.55 -17.70 26.33
CA ALA A 188 -10.20 -17.35 27.58
C ALA A 188 -9.17 -17.11 28.69
N SER A 189 -9.31 -16.00 29.41
CA SER A 189 -8.43 -15.68 30.52
C SER A 189 -8.71 -16.59 31.73
N THR A 190 -7.64 -17.06 32.35
CA THR A 190 -7.70 -17.80 33.61
C THR A 190 -7.64 -16.92 34.84
N SER A 191 -7.46 -15.60 34.68
CA SER A 191 -7.40 -14.64 35.79
C SER A 191 -8.80 -14.22 36.24
N PRO A 192 -9.19 -14.46 37.50
CA PRO A 192 -10.50 -14.06 38.01
C PRO A 192 -10.75 -12.55 37.94
N LEU A 193 -9.69 -11.75 38.11
CA LEU A 193 -9.79 -10.31 38.03
C LEU A 193 -10.11 -9.83 36.61
N HIS A 194 -9.47 -10.44 35.61
CA HIS A 194 -9.72 -10.13 34.22
C HIS A 194 -11.12 -10.57 33.79
N THR A 195 -11.60 -11.73 34.25
CA THR A 195 -12.97 -12.18 34.00
C THR A 195 -14.00 -11.22 34.58
N LEU A 196 -13.79 -10.78 35.85
CA LEU A 196 -14.67 -9.80 36.49
C LEU A 196 -14.68 -8.46 35.71
N GLN A 197 -13.54 -8.02 35.23
CA GLN A 197 -13.43 -6.82 34.40
C GLN A 197 -14.25 -6.94 33.12
N GLN A 198 -14.14 -8.08 32.41
CA GLN A 198 -14.93 -8.36 31.20
C GLN A 198 -16.43 -8.34 31.50
N ASP A 199 -16.87 -8.95 32.63
CA ASP A 199 -18.27 -8.98 33.04
C ASP A 199 -18.80 -7.57 33.33
N VAL A 200 -18.03 -6.71 34.01
CA VAL A 200 -18.40 -5.31 34.26
C VAL A 200 -18.54 -4.52 32.96
N ILE A 201 -17.60 -4.68 32.03
CA ILE A 201 -17.66 -3.99 30.73
C ILE A 201 -18.88 -4.48 29.93
N ASN A 202 -19.16 -5.77 29.93
CA ASN A 202 -20.35 -6.33 29.27
C ASN A 202 -21.64 -5.76 29.88
N MET A 203 -21.72 -5.66 31.21
CA MET A 203 -22.87 -5.03 31.89
C MET A 203 -23.08 -3.56 31.48
N VAL A 204 -21.99 -2.81 31.29
CA VAL A 204 -22.06 -1.43 30.79
C VAL A 204 -22.46 -1.39 29.31
N ASN A 205 -22.04 -2.36 28.53
CA ASN A 205 -22.34 -2.44 27.10
C ASN A 205 -23.79 -2.81 26.79
N ASP A 206 -24.44 -3.65 27.63
CA ASP A 206 -25.79 -4.18 27.38
C ASP A 206 -26.83 -3.12 27.02
N PRO A 207 -26.98 -2.00 27.76
CA PRO A 207 -27.96 -0.97 27.41
C PRO A 207 -27.64 -0.29 26.08
N PHE A 208 -26.36 -0.05 25.77
CA PHE A 208 -25.97 0.55 24.48
C PHE A 208 -26.19 -0.42 23.33
N GLN A 209 -25.84 -1.70 23.51
CA GLN A 209 -26.07 -2.75 22.54
C GLN A 209 -27.57 -2.90 22.22
N THR A 210 -28.41 -2.89 23.26
CA THR A 210 -29.87 -3.03 23.11
C THR A 210 -30.49 -1.82 22.42
N LEU A 211 -30.05 -0.59 22.75
CA LEU A 211 -30.62 0.64 22.21
C LEU A 211 -30.11 0.98 20.81
N THR A 212 -28.83 0.68 20.51
CA THR A 212 -28.15 1.16 19.30
C THR A 212 -27.65 0.03 18.40
N GLY A 213 -27.74 -1.21 18.82
CA GLY A 213 -27.14 -2.36 18.12
C GLY A 213 -25.61 -2.40 18.19
N ARG A 214 -24.97 -1.50 18.99
CA ARG A 214 -23.53 -1.32 19.04
C ARG A 214 -23.06 -1.13 20.49
N PRO A 215 -22.00 -1.82 20.96
CA PRO A 215 -21.52 -1.65 22.33
C PRO A 215 -20.88 -0.27 22.53
N LEU A 216 -20.78 0.19 23.76
CA LEU A 216 -20.03 1.41 24.12
C LEU A 216 -18.53 1.16 23.96
N ILE A 217 -18.05 0.04 24.48
CA ILE A 217 -16.66 -0.43 24.45
C ILE A 217 -16.65 -1.84 23.89
N GLY A 218 -15.94 -2.08 22.81
CA GLY A 218 -15.82 -3.42 22.23
C GLY A 218 -15.43 -3.40 20.78
N ASN A 219 -14.86 -4.49 20.31
CA ASN A 219 -14.51 -4.63 18.91
C ASN A 219 -15.74 -5.02 18.07
N GLY A 220 -15.74 -4.60 16.81
CA GLY A 220 -16.71 -5.07 15.83
C GLY A 220 -16.51 -6.55 15.51
N ALA A 221 -17.59 -7.29 15.28
CA ALA A 221 -17.51 -8.69 14.89
C ALA A 221 -16.83 -8.83 13.52
N ASN A 222 -16.00 -9.86 13.37
CA ASN A 222 -15.43 -10.21 12.06
C ASN A 222 -16.51 -10.76 11.11
N GLY A 223 -16.40 -10.44 9.83
CA GLY A 223 -17.21 -11.05 8.80
C GLY A 223 -16.93 -12.55 8.68
N THR A 224 -17.95 -13.33 8.40
CA THR A 224 -17.83 -14.78 8.25
C THR A 224 -16.99 -15.14 7.02
N PRO A 225 -15.91 -15.91 7.17
CA PRO A 225 -15.06 -16.32 6.04
C PRO A 225 -15.86 -17.12 5.00
N GLY A 226 -15.57 -16.89 3.72
CA GLY A 226 -16.24 -17.60 2.61
C GLY A 226 -17.63 -17.07 2.25
N THR A 227 -18.12 -16.03 2.93
CA THR A 227 -19.43 -15.42 2.63
C THR A 227 -19.31 -14.02 2.02
N GLY A 228 -18.17 -13.37 2.16
CA GLY A 228 -18.00 -11.97 1.80
C GLY A 228 -18.71 -11.00 2.76
N ALA A 229 -19.07 -11.45 3.96
CA ALA A 229 -19.75 -10.62 4.94
C ALA A 229 -18.81 -9.49 5.44
N ASP A 230 -19.38 -8.31 5.66
CA ASP A 230 -18.65 -7.17 6.20
C ASP A 230 -18.27 -7.37 7.67
N GLY A 231 -17.18 -6.74 8.10
CA GLY A 231 -16.85 -6.60 9.51
C GLY A 231 -17.76 -5.58 10.20
N GLY A 232 -18.15 -5.87 11.45
CA GLY A 232 -18.93 -4.96 12.28
C GLY A 232 -18.14 -3.74 12.71
N ALA A 233 -18.81 -2.61 12.98
CA ALA A 233 -18.16 -1.44 13.55
C ALA A 233 -17.75 -1.69 15.02
N GLY A 234 -16.63 -1.12 15.44
CA GLY A 234 -16.19 -1.11 16.84
C GLY A 234 -17.14 -0.31 17.74
N GLY A 235 -16.96 -0.37 19.05
CA GLY A 235 -17.81 0.31 20.03
C GLY A 235 -17.91 1.82 19.81
N TRP A 236 -18.93 2.44 20.41
CA TRP A 236 -19.13 3.89 20.28
C TRP A 236 -17.91 4.68 20.74
N LEU A 237 -17.30 4.32 21.84
CA LEU A 237 -16.16 5.05 22.43
C LEU A 237 -14.83 4.41 22.03
N PHE A 238 -14.67 3.14 22.37
CA PHE A 238 -13.46 2.37 22.18
C PHE A 238 -13.74 1.07 21.45
N GLY A 239 -12.93 0.73 20.50
CA GLY A 239 -12.96 -0.57 19.87
C GLY A 239 -12.53 -0.56 18.41
N ASN A 240 -11.91 -1.61 17.98
CA ASN A 240 -11.53 -1.78 16.58
C ASN A 240 -12.72 -2.22 15.75
N GLY A 241 -12.77 -1.83 14.49
CA GLY A 241 -13.67 -2.43 13.52
C GLY A 241 -13.32 -3.91 13.30
N GLY A 242 -14.32 -4.74 13.08
CA GLY A 242 -14.14 -6.13 12.70
C GLY A 242 -13.56 -6.27 11.29
N ASN A 243 -12.82 -7.33 11.05
CA ASN A 243 -12.28 -7.63 9.71
C ASN A 243 -13.39 -8.13 8.78
N GLY A 244 -13.33 -7.77 7.50
CA GLY A 244 -14.22 -8.30 6.48
C GLY A 244 -13.95 -9.78 6.20
N GLY A 245 -15.00 -10.54 5.91
CA GLY A 245 -14.92 -11.96 5.54
C GLY A 245 -14.42 -12.14 4.10
N GLN A 246 -13.73 -13.25 3.84
CA GLN A 246 -13.36 -13.65 2.50
C GLN A 246 -14.61 -13.87 1.62
N GLY A 247 -14.52 -13.51 0.35
CA GLY A 247 -15.57 -13.76 -0.64
C GLY A 247 -15.74 -15.25 -0.95
N THR A 248 -16.90 -15.60 -1.49
CA THR A 248 -17.27 -17.01 -1.86
C THR A 248 -16.30 -17.58 -2.89
N ILE A 249 -16.03 -18.90 -2.76
CA ILE A 249 -15.12 -19.65 -3.63
C ILE A 249 -15.94 -20.67 -4.45
N GLY A 250 -15.48 -20.97 -5.65
CA GLY A 250 -15.94 -22.16 -6.40
C GLY A 250 -17.08 -21.91 -7.38
N GLY A 251 -17.51 -20.66 -7.58
CA GLY A 251 -18.43 -20.32 -8.68
C GLY A 251 -17.67 -20.02 -9.98
N VAL A 252 -18.40 -19.78 -11.08
CA VAL A 252 -17.82 -19.25 -12.33
C VAL A 252 -17.03 -17.98 -12.01
N ASN A 253 -17.63 -17.08 -11.23
CA ASN A 253 -16.99 -15.88 -10.69
C ASN A 253 -16.76 -16.05 -9.20
N GLY A 254 -15.65 -15.51 -8.69
CA GLY A 254 -15.39 -15.38 -7.26
C GLY A 254 -16.27 -14.32 -6.62
N GLY A 255 -16.70 -14.55 -5.39
CA GLY A 255 -17.45 -13.56 -4.62
C GLY A 255 -16.57 -12.40 -4.14
N ALA A 256 -17.15 -11.22 -3.96
CA ALA A 256 -16.43 -10.09 -3.35
C ALA A 256 -16.09 -10.39 -1.89
N GLY A 257 -14.94 -9.88 -1.43
CA GLY A 257 -14.59 -9.84 -0.01
C GLY A 257 -15.40 -8.76 0.72
N GLY A 258 -15.74 -9.01 1.98
CA GLY A 258 -16.46 -8.06 2.82
C GLY A 258 -15.58 -6.85 3.20
N ALA A 259 -16.19 -5.68 3.39
CA ALA A 259 -15.50 -4.52 3.90
C ALA A 259 -15.10 -4.70 5.37
N GLY A 260 -14.00 -4.10 5.80
CA GLY A 260 -13.66 -3.96 7.21
C GLY A 260 -14.56 -2.95 7.91
N GLY A 261 -14.93 -3.21 9.16
CA GLY A 261 -15.73 -2.32 9.97
C GLY A 261 -14.98 -1.05 10.37
N ALA A 262 -15.71 0.04 10.61
CA ALA A 262 -15.13 1.26 11.15
C ALA A 262 -14.67 1.07 12.62
N GLY A 263 -13.61 1.76 13.03
CA GLY A 263 -13.19 1.83 14.42
C GLY A 263 -14.18 2.59 15.30
N GLY A 264 -13.94 2.59 16.61
CA GLY A 264 -14.69 3.40 17.59
C GLY A 264 -14.46 4.90 17.37
N ILE A 265 -15.41 5.73 17.88
CA ILE A 265 -15.36 7.17 17.60
C ILE A 265 -14.11 7.81 18.20
N LEU A 266 -13.77 7.48 19.45
CA LEU A 266 -12.63 8.09 20.13
C LEU A 266 -11.33 7.37 19.81
N PHE A 267 -11.26 6.07 20.11
CA PHE A 267 -10.09 5.22 19.80
C PHE A 267 -10.54 3.95 19.12
N GLY A 268 -9.97 3.64 17.97
CA GLY A 268 -10.20 2.38 17.29
C GLY A 268 -9.60 2.33 15.92
N THR A 269 -8.92 1.23 15.61
CA THR A 269 -8.45 0.97 14.24
C THR A 269 -9.60 0.48 13.38
N GLY A 270 -9.61 0.84 12.11
CA GLY A 270 -10.48 0.21 11.14
C GLY A 270 -10.15 -1.27 10.94
N GLY A 271 -11.15 -2.09 10.68
CA GLY A 271 -10.97 -3.51 10.33
C GLY A 271 -10.35 -3.68 8.95
N THR A 272 -9.60 -4.76 8.73
CA THR A 272 -9.07 -5.07 7.39
C THR A 272 -10.17 -5.54 6.45
N GLY A 273 -10.10 -5.20 5.19
CA GLY A 273 -10.99 -5.73 4.16
C GLY A 273 -10.76 -7.22 3.90
N GLY A 274 -11.81 -7.97 3.63
CA GLY A 274 -11.76 -9.39 3.26
C GLY A 274 -11.18 -9.58 1.85
N SER A 275 -10.46 -10.68 1.61
CA SER A 275 -10.00 -11.02 0.26
C SER A 275 -11.17 -11.42 -0.64
N GLY A 276 -11.09 -11.06 -1.92
CA GLY A 276 -12.02 -11.57 -2.93
C GLY A 276 -11.85 -13.08 -3.12
N GLY A 277 -12.93 -13.78 -3.34
CA GLY A 277 -12.92 -15.21 -3.64
C GLY A 277 -12.38 -15.49 -5.05
N PRO A 278 -11.70 -16.62 -5.28
CA PRO A 278 -11.28 -17.01 -6.61
C PRO A 278 -12.48 -17.47 -7.47
N GLY A 279 -12.47 -17.06 -8.74
CA GLY A 279 -13.36 -17.57 -9.77
C GLY A 279 -12.74 -18.76 -10.51
N ALA A 280 -13.51 -19.78 -10.79
CA ALA A 280 -13.02 -20.99 -11.45
C ALA A 280 -12.65 -20.74 -12.93
N THR A 281 -13.51 -20.11 -13.68
CA THR A 281 -13.35 -19.81 -15.11
C THR A 281 -13.69 -18.37 -15.48
N GLY A 282 -14.30 -17.60 -14.56
CA GLY A 282 -14.74 -16.23 -14.77
C GLY A 282 -13.87 -15.21 -14.03
N LEU A 283 -14.51 -14.17 -13.54
CA LEU A 283 -13.85 -13.08 -12.83
C LEU A 283 -13.46 -13.53 -11.41
N GLY A 284 -12.26 -13.11 -10.95
CA GLY A 284 -11.96 -13.12 -9.53
C GLY A 284 -12.78 -12.08 -8.78
N GLY A 285 -13.17 -12.36 -7.53
CA GLY A 285 -13.89 -11.44 -6.68
C GLY A 285 -13.04 -10.20 -6.34
N ILE A 286 -13.65 -9.05 -6.18
CA ILE A 286 -12.95 -7.85 -5.68
C ILE A 286 -12.64 -8.00 -4.19
N GLY A 287 -11.49 -7.44 -3.75
CA GLY A 287 -11.17 -7.34 -2.33
C GLY A 287 -12.04 -6.29 -1.63
N GLY A 288 -12.40 -6.56 -0.37
CA GLY A 288 -13.16 -5.62 0.44
C GLY A 288 -12.33 -4.39 0.82
N ALA A 289 -12.98 -3.24 0.98
CA ALA A 289 -12.30 -2.05 1.49
C ALA A 289 -11.91 -2.21 2.97
N GLY A 290 -10.81 -1.58 3.38
CA GLY A 290 -10.48 -1.44 4.80
C GLY A 290 -11.40 -0.44 5.49
N GLY A 291 -11.70 -0.68 6.77
CA GLY A 291 -12.50 0.22 7.60
C GLY A 291 -11.76 1.52 7.94
N ALA A 292 -12.48 2.61 8.09
CA ALA A 292 -11.87 3.87 8.54
C ALA A 292 -11.76 3.91 10.06
N ALA A 293 -10.73 4.59 10.57
CA ALA A 293 -10.72 5.11 11.94
C ALA A 293 -11.45 6.47 11.97
N LEU A 294 -11.94 6.88 13.16
CA LEU A 294 -12.74 8.12 13.24
C LEU A 294 -11.94 9.28 13.80
N LEU A 295 -11.55 9.30 15.09
CA LEU A 295 -10.77 10.40 15.68
C LEU A 295 -9.30 10.01 15.85
N PHE A 296 -9.05 8.92 16.59
CA PHE A 296 -7.72 8.37 16.84
C PHE A 296 -7.71 6.91 16.38
N GLY A 297 -6.77 6.52 15.56
CA GLY A 297 -6.58 5.15 15.15
C GLY A 297 -6.20 5.02 13.67
N SER A 298 -5.65 3.89 13.33
CA SER A 298 -5.23 3.58 11.97
C SER A 298 -6.39 3.05 11.13
N GLY A 299 -6.44 3.42 9.87
CA GLY A 299 -7.31 2.80 8.88
C GLY A 299 -6.93 1.34 8.65
N GLY A 300 -7.89 0.49 8.35
CA GLY A 300 -7.66 -0.91 8.01
C GLY A 300 -7.10 -1.06 6.60
N ALA A 301 -6.28 -2.08 6.37
CA ALA A 301 -5.80 -2.41 5.04
C ALA A 301 -6.94 -2.93 4.15
N GLY A 302 -6.88 -2.64 2.86
CA GLY A 302 -7.79 -3.22 1.86
C GLY A 302 -7.50 -4.70 1.64
N GLY A 303 -8.54 -5.49 1.33
CA GLY A 303 -8.42 -6.90 0.97
C GLY A 303 -7.88 -7.11 -0.43
N SER A 304 -7.17 -8.21 -0.66
CA SER A 304 -6.67 -8.59 -1.97
C SER A 304 -7.81 -9.04 -2.90
N GLY A 305 -7.69 -8.76 -4.18
CA GLY A 305 -8.60 -9.28 -5.22
C GLY A 305 -8.41 -10.79 -5.41
N GLY A 306 -9.47 -11.50 -5.73
CA GLY A 306 -9.44 -12.93 -6.03
C GLY A 306 -8.83 -13.24 -7.40
N ALA A 307 -8.26 -14.44 -7.55
CA ALA A 307 -7.78 -14.92 -8.82
C ALA A 307 -8.95 -15.39 -9.71
N GLY A 308 -8.77 -15.33 -11.04
CA GLY A 308 -9.80 -15.75 -12.00
C GLY A 308 -9.26 -15.76 -13.42
N ALA A 309 -10.12 -15.92 -14.44
CA ALA A 309 -9.73 -15.65 -15.83
C ALA A 309 -9.31 -14.16 -15.96
N VAL A 310 -10.07 -13.27 -15.35
CA VAL A 310 -9.61 -11.89 -15.07
C VAL A 310 -9.50 -11.76 -13.57
N GLY A 311 -8.37 -11.30 -13.08
CA GLY A 311 -8.14 -11.08 -11.64
C GLY A 311 -9.08 -10.01 -11.09
N GLY A 312 -9.59 -10.20 -9.88
CA GLY A 312 -10.38 -9.21 -9.16
C GLY A 312 -9.51 -8.03 -8.71
N ASN A 313 -10.11 -6.84 -8.62
CA ASN A 313 -9.38 -5.68 -8.09
C ASN A 313 -9.15 -5.80 -6.57
N GLY A 314 -8.05 -5.23 -6.09
CA GLY A 314 -7.84 -5.06 -4.65
C GLY A 314 -8.77 -4.02 -4.06
N GLY A 315 -9.12 -4.17 -2.79
CA GLY A 315 -9.92 -3.22 -2.02
C GLY A 315 -9.12 -1.98 -1.62
N ALA A 316 -9.78 -0.85 -1.47
CA ALA A 316 -9.13 0.36 -0.98
C ALA A 316 -8.75 0.24 0.50
N GLY A 317 -7.68 0.90 0.92
CA GLY A 317 -7.36 1.08 2.33
C GLY A 317 -8.31 2.05 3.01
N GLY A 318 -8.52 1.87 4.32
CA GLY A 318 -9.33 2.74 5.15
C GLY A 318 -8.61 4.05 5.49
N ASN A 319 -9.38 5.12 5.69
CA ASN A 319 -8.81 6.40 6.10
C ASN A 319 -8.30 6.35 7.54
N ALA A 320 -7.24 7.13 7.82
CA ALA A 320 -6.78 7.36 9.18
C ALA A 320 -7.82 8.11 10.01
N GLY A 321 -7.66 8.07 11.33
CA GLY A 321 -8.42 8.91 12.25
C GLY A 321 -8.22 10.39 11.95
N ALA A 322 -9.27 11.20 12.17
CA ALA A 322 -9.27 12.61 11.78
C ALA A 322 -8.12 13.41 12.38
N LEU A 323 -7.67 13.09 13.60
CA LEU A 323 -6.61 13.79 14.29
C LEU A 323 -5.27 13.08 14.15
N LEU A 324 -5.21 11.80 14.56
CA LEU A 324 -4.00 10.99 14.58
C LEU A 324 -4.31 9.57 14.11
N GLY A 325 -3.38 8.97 13.38
CA GLY A 325 -3.42 7.59 12.95
C GLY A 325 -2.70 7.41 11.62
N ALA A 326 -2.42 6.18 11.23
CA ALA A 326 -1.91 5.84 9.92
C ALA A 326 -3.09 5.47 9.00
N ALA A 327 -3.06 5.88 7.75
CA ALA A 327 -4.03 5.42 6.76
C ALA A 327 -3.78 3.96 6.38
N GLY A 328 -4.77 3.24 5.90
CA GLY A 328 -4.62 1.85 5.50
C GLY A 328 -4.10 1.70 4.08
N ALA A 329 -3.23 0.69 3.86
CA ALA A 329 -2.75 0.34 2.54
C ALA A 329 -3.85 -0.25 1.66
N GLY A 330 -3.80 -0.03 0.37
CA GLY A 330 -4.65 -0.68 -0.62
C GLY A 330 -4.31 -2.15 -0.78
N GLY A 331 -5.31 -2.99 -1.07
CA GLY A 331 -5.14 -4.41 -1.31
C GLY A 331 -4.54 -4.70 -2.69
N ALA A 332 -3.85 -5.83 -2.80
CA ALA A 332 -3.28 -6.30 -4.05
C ALA A 332 -4.37 -6.71 -5.05
N GLY A 333 -4.15 -6.49 -6.33
CA GLY A 333 -5.00 -7.04 -7.39
C GLY A 333 -4.82 -8.55 -7.53
N GLY A 334 -5.87 -9.24 -7.93
CA GLY A 334 -5.87 -10.68 -8.17
C GLY A 334 -5.20 -11.05 -9.49
N ALA A 335 -4.66 -12.27 -9.56
CA ALA A 335 -4.03 -12.82 -10.74
C ALA A 335 -5.06 -13.37 -11.73
N GLY A 336 -4.77 -13.28 -13.03
CA GLY A 336 -5.67 -13.76 -14.10
C GLY A 336 -4.99 -13.96 -15.43
N ALA A 337 -5.75 -14.22 -16.50
CA ALA A 337 -5.24 -14.01 -17.87
C ALA A 337 -4.96 -12.50 -18.03
N VAL A 338 -5.84 -11.66 -17.48
CA VAL A 338 -5.58 -10.24 -17.25
C VAL A 338 -5.55 -10.05 -15.75
N GLY A 339 -4.54 -9.37 -15.22
CA GLY A 339 -4.42 -9.07 -13.79
C GLY A 339 -5.42 -8.03 -13.34
N GLY A 340 -5.95 -8.14 -12.11
CA GLY A 340 -6.78 -7.14 -11.48
C GLY A 340 -5.96 -5.95 -10.99
N ASN A 341 -6.56 -4.75 -10.91
CA ASN A 341 -5.86 -3.58 -10.40
C ASN A 341 -5.69 -3.64 -8.88
N GLY A 342 -4.64 -3.01 -8.37
CA GLY A 342 -4.47 -2.78 -6.95
C GLY A 342 -5.48 -1.76 -6.41
N GLY A 343 -5.82 -1.86 -5.13
CA GLY A 343 -6.67 -0.91 -4.43
C GLY A 343 -5.92 0.37 -4.07
N ALA A 344 -6.62 1.49 -4.00
CA ALA A 344 -6.02 2.75 -3.54
C ALA A 344 -5.70 2.71 -2.04
N GLY A 345 -4.67 3.45 -1.62
CA GLY A 345 -4.41 3.71 -0.21
C GLY A 345 -5.45 4.65 0.40
N GLY A 346 -5.66 4.56 1.71
CA GLY A 346 -6.53 5.45 2.46
C GLY A 346 -5.92 6.85 2.63
N ASN A 347 -6.76 7.84 2.93
CA ASN A 347 -6.27 9.20 3.18
C ASN A 347 -5.82 9.36 4.64
N GLY A 348 -4.79 10.22 4.83
CA GLY A 348 -4.32 10.61 6.17
C GLY A 348 -5.30 11.52 6.90
N GLY A 349 -5.27 11.47 8.24
CA GLY A 349 -5.87 12.47 9.12
C GLY A 349 -4.96 13.71 9.27
N LEU A 350 -5.27 14.59 10.23
CA LEU A 350 -4.60 15.89 10.38
C LEU A 350 -3.07 15.81 10.34
N PHE A 351 -2.48 14.87 11.08
CA PHE A 351 -1.03 14.68 11.19
C PHE A 351 -0.52 13.37 10.55
N ALA A 352 -1.33 12.72 9.72
CA ALA A 352 -1.01 11.41 9.18
C ALA A 352 -0.68 11.44 7.69
N ASN A 353 0.17 10.51 7.28
CA ASN A 353 0.44 10.26 5.87
C ASN A 353 -0.71 9.53 5.20
N GLY A 354 -0.84 9.71 3.88
CA GLY A 354 -1.68 8.85 3.07
C GLY A 354 -1.14 7.43 3.00
N GLY A 355 -2.02 6.45 2.85
CA GLY A 355 -1.70 5.03 2.74
C GLY A 355 -1.11 4.67 1.38
N ALA A 356 -0.32 3.61 1.33
CA ALA A 356 0.22 3.11 0.08
C ALA A 356 -0.85 2.48 -0.81
N GLY A 357 -0.76 2.66 -2.12
CA GLY A 357 -1.57 1.91 -3.09
C GLY A 357 -1.12 0.45 -3.16
N GLY A 358 -2.07 -0.47 -3.36
CA GLY A 358 -1.80 -1.88 -3.53
C GLY A 358 -1.17 -2.20 -4.90
N PRO A 359 -0.37 -3.27 -5.03
CA PRO A 359 0.18 -3.68 -6.31
C PRO A 359 -0.91 -4.23 -7.23
N GLY A 360 -0.74 -4.04 -8.54
CA GLY A 360 -1.57 -4.72 -9.54
C GLY A 360 -1.32 -6.22 -9.55
N GLY A 361 -2.33 -6.98 -9.94
CA GLY A 361 -2.26 -8.43 -10.09
C GLY A 361 -1.56 -8.84 -11.38
N PHE A 362 -1.19 -10.12 -11.45
CA PHE A 362 -0.55 -10.66 -12.66
C PHE A 362 -1.52 -10.90 -13.79
N GLY A 363 -1.03 -10.61 -15.01
CA GLY A 363 -1.55 -11.23 -16.22
C GLY A 363 -0.88 -12.58 -16.52
N SER A 364 -1.47 -13.39 -17.41
CA SER A 364 -0.77 -14.53 -18.04
C SER A 364 0.39 -14.03 -18.91
N PRO A 365 1.30 -14.90 -19.40
CA PRO A 365 2.39 -14.48 -20.27
C PRO A 365 1.96 -13.66 -21.49
N ALA A 366 0.75 -13.92 -22.01
CA ALA A 366 0.15 -13.20 -23.13
C ALA A 366 -0.81 -12.08 -22.70
N GLY A 367 -1.12 -11.94 -21.41
CA GLY A 367 -2.08 -10.95 -20.90
C GLY A 367 -1.41 -9.80 -20.14
N ALA A 368 -2.14 -8.70 -20.01
CA ALA A 368 -1.65 -7.55 -19.27
C ALA A 368 -1.73 -7.79 -17.74
N GLY A 369 -0.73 -7.36 -17.00
CA GLY A 369 -0.83 -7.22 -15.56
C GLY A 369 -1.76 -6.07 -15.18
N GLY A 370 -2.33 -6.11 -13.99
CA GLY A 370 -3.11 -5.01 -13.43
C GLY A 370 -2.24 -3.81 -13.07
N ILE A 371 -2.82 -2.64 -13.08
CA ILE A 371 -2.19 -1.40 -12.63
C ILE A 371 -2.26 -1.35 -11.09
N GLY A 372 -1.23 -0.88 -10.44
CA GLY A 372 -1.27 -0.65 -8.98
C GLY A 372 -2.21 0.48 -8.61
N GLY A 373 -2.73 0.43 -7.40
CA GLY A 373 -3.58 1.47 -6.86
C GLY A 373 -2.84 2.78 -6.61
N ALA A 374 -3.56 3.89 -6.61
CA ALA A 374 -3.00 5.17 -6.22
C ALA A 374 -2.67 5.19 -4.71
N GLY A 375 -1.63 5.92 -4.31
CA GLY A 375 -1.41 6.27 -2.92
C GLY A 375 -2.50 7.23 -2.43
N GLY A 376 -2.82 7.16 -1.15
CA GLY A 376 -3.75 8.08 -0.50
C GLY A 376 -3.13 9.44 -0.24
N ASN A 377 -3.94 10.47 -0.14
CA ASN A 377 -3.47 11.82 0.16
C ASN A 377 -3.04 11.94 1.62
N GLY A 378 -2.02 12.74 1.88
CA GLY A 378 -1.63 13.13 3.23
C GLY A 378 -2.68 14.02 3.88
N GLY A 379 -2.76 13.99 5.21
CA GLY A 379 -3.53 14.95 5.98
C GLY A 379 -2.88 16.34 5.98
N LEU A 380 -3.40 17.30 6.76
CA LEU A 380 -2.97 18.69 6.71
C LEU A 380 -1.44 18.87 6.84
N PHE A 381 -0.79 18.06 7.66
CA PHE A 381 0.66 18.04 7.90
C PHE A 381 1.35 16.75 7.44
N GLY A 382 0.65 15.90 6.67
CA GLY A 382 1.13 14.57 6.26
C GLY A 382 1.67 14.52 4.83
N ALA A 383 2.55 13.57 4.56
CA ALA A 383 3.02 13.22 3.23
C ALA A 383 1.97 12.42 2.48
N GLY A 384 2.00 12.44 1.16
CA GLY A 384 1.21 11.55 0.32
C GLY A 384 1.72 10.12 0.39
N GLY A 385 0.83 9.14 0.27
CA GLY A 385 1.17 7.72 0.18
C GLY A 385 1.79 7.36 -1.17
N THR A 386 2.65 6.33 -1.19
CA THR A 386 3.25 5.83 -2.43
C THR A 386 2.22 5.11 -3.29
N GLY A 387 2.31 5.23 -4.61
CA GLY A 387 1.53 4.42 -5.54
C GLY A 387 1.99 2.96 -5.56
N GLY A 388 1.06 2.03 -5.73
CA GLY A 388 1.36 0.64 -6.12
C GLY A 388 1.94 0.59 -7.53
N ALA A 389 2.41 -0.58 -7.98
CA ALA A 389 3.10 -0.73 -9.28
C ALA A 389 2.32 -0.10 -10.46
N GLY A 390 2.83 0.97 -11.03
CA GLY A 390 2.15 1.80 -12.04
C GLY A 390 1.08 2.75 -11.50
N GLY A 391 0.81 2.75 -10.18
CA GLY A 391 -0.15 3.65 -9.54
C GLY A 391 0.45 5.03 -9.22
N ALA A 392 -0.37 6.07 -9.25
CA ALA A 392 0.07 7.41 -8.88
C ALA A 392 0.39 7.51 -7.38
N GLY A 393 1.34 8.37 -7.02
CA GLY A 393 1.56 8.78 -5.63
C GLY A 393 0.44 9.72 -5.16
N GLY A 394 0.13 9.70 -3.88
CA GLY A 394 -0.81 10.63 -3.26
C GLY A 394 -0.21 12.00 -3.01
N ASP A 395 -1.03 13.02 -2.93
CA ASP A 395 -0.60 14.39 -2.67
C ASP A 395 -0.27 14.60 -1.19
N ALA A 396 0.68 15.48 -0.92
CA ALA A 396 0.94 15.92 0.45
C ALA A 396 -0.12 16.93 0.92
N GLY A 397 -0.25 17.07 2.23
CA GLY A 397 -1.23 17.95 2.86
C GLY A 397 -0.91 19.43 2.72
N LEU A 398 -1.90 20.28 3.03
CA LEU A 398 -1.88 21.72 2.79
C LEU A 398 -0.70 22.45 3.44
N LEU A 399 -0.37 22.13 4.69
CA LEU A 399 0.66 22.77 5.51
C LEU A 399 1.85 21.83 5.82
N SER A 400 2.09 20.86 4.99
CA SER A 400 3.12 19.85 5.19
C SER A 400 4.53 20.44 5.12
N LEU A 401 5.03 20.96 6.23
CA LEU A 401 6.40 21.46 6.38
C LEU A 401 7.40 20.30 6.20
N GLY A 402 8.01 20.21 5.02
CA GLY A 402 9.02 19.21 4.70
C GLY A 402 8.47 17.83 4.32
N ALA A 403 7.15 17.63 4.29
CA ALA A 403 6.57 16.42 3.73
C ALA A 403 6.46 16.51 2.21
N SER A 404 6.69 15.40 1.53
CA SER A 404 6.65 15.32 0.08
C SER A 404 5.38 14.62 -0.40
N GLY A 405 5.01 14.88 -1.64
CA GLY A 405 4.08 14.02 -2.36
C GLY A 405 4.61 12.59 -2.42
N GLY A 406 3.73 11.62 -2.45
CA GLY A 406 4.09 10.20 -2.54
C GLY A 406 4.76 9.87 -3.87
N ALA A 407 5.70 8.95 -3.87
CA ALA A 407 6.30 8.48 -5.11
C ALA A 407 5.30 7.67 -5.94
N GLY A 408 5.34 7.81 -7.25
CA GLY A 408 4.62 6.94 -8.17
C GLY A 408 5.23 5.54 -8.18
N GLY A 409 4.39 4.51 -8.33
CA GLY A 409 4.85 3.13 -8.36
C GLY A 409 5.49 2.75 -9.70
N SER A 410 6.44 1.82 -9.67
CA SER A 410 7.06 1.30 -10.89
C SER A 410 6.05 0.51 -11.74
N GLY A 411 6.13 0.64 -13.07
CA GLY A 411 5.29 -0.11 -14.00
C GLY A 411 5.53 -1.61 -13.93
N GLY A 412 4.48 -2.39 -14.13
CA GLY A 412 4.57 -3.86 -14.20
C GLY A 412 5.25 -4.33 -15.48
N SER A 413 6.07 -5.40 -15.36
CA SER A 413 6.75 -6.00 -16.50
C SER A 413 5.84 -6.93 -17.29
N SER A 414 6.05 -7.05 -18.60
CA SER A 414 5.35 -7.98 -19.49
C SER A 414 6.31 -8.83 -20.32
N LEU A 415 5.89 -10.05 -20.68
CA LEU A 415 6.66 -10.90 -21.60
C LEU A 415 6.31 -10.66 -23.06
N THR A 416 5.07 -10.37 -23.40
CA THR A 416 4.58 -10.27 -24.78
C THR A 416 3.89 -8.95 -25.08
N ALA A 417 3.24 -8.32 -24.08
CA ALA A 417 2.63 -7.01 -24.22
C ALA A 417 3.62 -5.88 -23.90
N ALA A 418 3.26 -4.65 -24.14
CA ALA A 418 4.05 -3.50 -23.70
C ALA A 418 4.17 -3.49 -22.17
N GLY A 419 5.30 -3.02 -21.66
CA GLY A 419 5.48 -2.77 -20.24
C GLY A 419 4.49 -1.69 -19.75
N VAL A 420 4.04 -1.80 -18.51
CA VAL A 420 3.11 -0.83 -17.92
C VAL A 420 3.86 0.48 -17.64
N VAL A 421 3.19 1.60 -17.86
CA VAL A 421 3.74 2.94 -17.55
C VAL A 421 3.96 3.08 -16.05
N GLY A 422 5.03 3.75 -15.64
CA GLY A 422 5.25 4.12 -14.24
C GLY A 422 4.23 5.15 -13.75
N GLY A 423 3.83 5.07 -12.50
CA GLY A 423 2.90 6.01 -11.90
C GLY A 423 3.49 7.42 -11.78
N ILE A 424 2.65 8.45 -11.84
CA ILE A 424 3.06 9.83 -11.60
C ILE A 424 3.35 10.02 -10.09
N GLY A 425 4.30 10.89 -9.76
CA GLY A 425 4.53 11.32 -8.40
C GLY A 425 3.41 12.27 -7.92
N GLY A 426 3.04 12.18 -6.64
CA GLY A 426 2.07 13.09 -6.04
C GLY A 426 2.61 14.51 -5.90
N ALA A 427 1.71 15.49 -5.86
CA ALA A 427 2.09 16.88 -5.64
C ALA A 427 2.55 17.12 -4.19
N GLY A 428 3.43 18.09 -3.99
CA GLY A 428 3.72 18.66 -2.68
C GLY A 428 2.48 19.35 -2.10
N GLY A 429 2.53 19.70 -0.81
CA GLY A 429 1.44 20.45 -0.16
C GLY A 429 1.23 21.81 -0.83
N LEU A 430 0.08 22.45 -0.57
CA LEU A 430 -0.25 23.70 -1.26
C LEU A 430 0.82 24.80 -1.10
N LEU A 431 1.32 25.00 0.13
CA LEU A 431 2.31 26.06 0.39
C LEU A 431 3.74 25.51 0.43
N PHE A 432 3.94 24.40 1.10
CA PHE A 432 5.25 23.79 1.37
C PHE A 432 5.24 22.33 0.97
N GLY A 433 6.39 21.81 0.64
CA GLY A 433 6.60 20.39 0.36
C GLY A 433 7.09 20.12 -1.05
N SER A 434 7.93 19.12 -1.18
CA SER A 434 8.47 18.71 -2.48
C SER A 434 7.48 17.77 -3.20
N GLY A 435 7.48 17.80 -4.51
CA GLY A 435 6.78 16.82 -5.32
C GLY A 435 7.38 15.41 -5.15
N GLY A 436 6.55 14.39 -5.27
CA GLY A 436 6.96 12.99 -5.28
C GLY A 436 7.66 12.61 -6.58
N ALA A 437 8.60 11.66 -6.54
CA ALA A 437 9.22 11.15 -7.75
C ALA A 437 8.23 10.33 -8.60
N GLY A 438 8.34 10.38 -9.91
CA GLY A 438 7.64 9.47 -10.83
C GLY A 438 8.19 8.05 -10.78
N GLY A 439 7.35 7.05 -10.95
CA GLY A 439 7.72 5.64 -11.00
C GLY A 439 8.42 5.27 -12.32
N SER A 440 9.32 4.31 -12.30
CA SER A 440 9.94 3.78 -13.52
C SER A 440 8.93 2.99 -14.35
N GLY A 441 9.09 2.97 -15.67
CA GLY A 441 8.32 2.11 -16.56
C GLY A 441 8.60 0.63 -16.32
N GLY A 442 7.69 -0.23 -16.76
CA GLY A 442 7.82 -1.69 -16.70
C GLY A 442 8.58 -2.25 -17.90
N PHE A 443 9.44 -3.23 -17.64
CA PHE A 443 10.18 -3.94 -18.67
C PHE A 443 9.27 -4.75 -19.60
N SER A 444 9.61 -4.87 -20.88
CA SER A 444 8.98 -5.80 -21.82
C SER A 444 9.99 -6.65 -22.58
N ASN A 445 9.65 -7.93 -22.77
CA ASN A 445 10.50 -8.85 -23.53
C ASN A 445 10.23 -8.81 -25.04
N SER A 446 8.99 -8.59 -25.46
CA SER A 446 8.60 -8.59 -26.88
C SER A 446 7.84 -7.34 -27.31
N GLY A 447 7.22 -6.62 -26.37
CA GLY A 447 6.56 -5.32 -26.62
C GLY A 447 7.45 -4.14 -26.25
N ASN A 448 6.94 -2.93 -26.41
CA ASN A 448 7.67 -1.72 -26.03
C ASN A 448 7.88 -1.66 -24.52
N GLY A 449 8.98 -1.09 -24.07
CA GLY A 449 9.20 -0.77 -22.67
C GLY A 449 8.15 0.26 -22.20
N GLY A 450 7.70 0.15 -20.94
CA GLY A 450 6.79 1.13 -20.35
C GLY A 450 7.48 2.49 -20.18
N ALA A 451 6.75 3.59 -20.37
CA ALA A 451 7.26 4.92 -20.07
C ALA A 451 7.42 5.15 -18.56
N GLY A 452 8.37 5.97 -18.16
CA GLY A 452 8.46 6.47 -16.79
C GLY A 452 7.35 7.48 -16.47
N GLY A 453 6.87 7.49 -15.22
CA GLY A 453 5.89 8.46 -14.75
C GLY A 453 6.50 9.85 -14.56
N ALA A 454 5.70 10.90 -14.69
CA ALA A 454 6.15 12.25 -14.38
C ALA A 454 6.37 12.43 -12.86
N GLY A 455 7.32 13.26 -12.47
CA GLY A 455 7.47 13.75 -11.10
C GLY A 455 6.35 14.72 -10.74
N GLY A 456 5.94 14.75 -9.47
CA GLY A 456 4.94 15.68 -8.96
C GLY A 456 5.47 17.11 -8.83
N ASP A 457 4.59 18.09 -8.91
CA ASP A 457 4.94 19.49 -8.68
C ASP A 457 5.12 19.75 -7.17
N ALA A 458 5.96 20.73 -6.82
CA ALA A 458 6.12 21.18 -5.44
C ALA A 458 4.99 22.10 -5.00
N GLY A 459 4.95 22.39 -3.69
CA GLY A 459 4.08 23.41 -3.11
C GLY A 459 4.41 24.81 -3.63
N LEU A 460 3.45 25.74 -3.60
CA LEU A 460 3.56 27.05 -4.23
C LEU A 460 4.72 27.91 -3.71
N LEU A 461 5.06 27.83 -2.42
CA LEU A 461 6.03 28.72 -1.79
C LEU A 461 7.43 28.10 -1.73
N VAL A 462 7.56 26.95 -1.07
CA VAL A 462 8.87 26.30 -0.90
C VAL A 462 8.75 24.81 -1.15
N GLY A 463 9.56 24.31 -2.08
CA GLY A 463 9.69 22.89 -2.39
C GLY A 463 10.34 22.66 -3.74
N SER A 464 10.99 21.52 -3.88
CA SER A 464 11.56 21.08 -5.16
C SER A 464 10.59 20.19 -5.90
N GLY A 465 10.54 20.28 -7.21
CA GLY A 465 9.79 19.36 -8.05
C GLY A 465 10.32 17.92 -7.90
N GLY A 466 9.45 16.94 -8.03
CA GLY A 466 9.84 15.53 -8.04
C GLY A 466 10.55 15.15 -9.33
N ALA A 467 11.50 14.23 -9.25
CA ALA A 467 12.17 13.71 -10.44
C ALA A 467 11.21 12.85 -11.27
N GLY A 468 11.34 12.86 -12.59
CA GLY A 468 10.65 11.95 -13.52
C GLY A 468 11.22 10.54 -13.41
N GLY A 469 10.36 9.52 -13.57
CA GLY A 469 10.75 8.11 -13.58
C GLY A 469 11.48 7.71 -14.87
N ALA A 470 12.38 6.74 -14.78
CA ALA A 470 13.05 6.21 -15.96
C ALA A 470 12.10 5.39 -16.84
N GLY A 471 12.22 5.50 -18.14
CA GLY A 471 11.61 4.58 -19.10
C GLY A 471 12.27 3.21 -19.02
N ALA A 472 11.52 2.16 -19.28
CA ALA A 472 12.01 0.80 -19.20
C ALA A 472 12.59 0.30 -20.53
N SER A 473 13.51 -0.66 -20.40
CA SER A 473 14.09 -1.34 -21.55
C SER A 473 13.12 -2.34 -22.16
N ALA A 474 13.33 -2.62 -23.44
CA ALA A 474 12.70 -3.72 -24.18
C ALA A 474 13.78 -4.64 -24.74
N THR A 475 13.56 -5.98 -24.83
CA THR A 475 14.56 -6.93 -25.38
C THR A 475 14.23 -7.47 -26.76
N GLY A 476 13.00 -7.36 -27.22
CA GLY A 476 12.59 -7.79 -28.56
C GLY A 476 12.80 -6.72 -29.62
N ALA A 477 12.16 -6.91 -30.78
CA ALA A 477 12.06 -5.92 -31.85
C ALA A 477 11.12 -4.76 -31.45
N ALA A 478 11.43 -4.04 -30.39
CA ALA A 478 10.56 -3.06 -29.77
C ALA A 478 11.37 -1.86 -29.24
N THR A 479 10.71 -0.73 -29.07
CA THR A 479 11.33 0.50 -28.58
C THR A 479 11.44 0.51 -27.05
N GLY A 480 12.49 1.17 -26.51
CA GLY A 480 12.53 1.48 -25.08
C GLY A 480 11.43 2.47 -24.71
N GLY A 481 11.01 2.45 -23.45
CA GLY A 481 10.04 3.40 -22.91
C GLY A 481 10.64 4.81 -22.74
N ASP A 482 9.83 5.84 -22.91
CA ASP A 482 10.26 7.23 -22.69
C ASP A 482 10.47 7.50 -21.19
N GLY A 483 11.40 8.38 -20.83
CA GLY A 483 11.55 8.90 -19.46
C GLY A 483 10.45 9.88 -19.11
N GLY A 484 10.04 9.89 -17.85
CA GLY A 484 9.03 10.84 -17.34
C GLY A 484 9.60 12.25 -17.18
N ALA A 485 8.75 13.26 -17.29
CA ALA A 485 9.14 14.65 -17.03
C ALA A 485 9.37 14.90 -15.54
N GLY A 486 10.28 15.81 -15.19
CA GLY A 486 10.44 16.33 -13.83
C GLY A 486 9.33 17.31 -13.48
N GLY A 487 8.95 17.37 -12.21
CA GLY A 487 7.95 18.30 -11.67
C GLY A 487 8.50 19.71 -11.49
N LYS A 488 7.62 20.71 -11.40
CA LYS A 488 7.97 22.11 -11.18
C LYS A 488 8.29 22.36 -9.71
N SER A 489 9.17 23.35 -9.45
CA SER A 489 9.42 23.82 -8.08
C SER A 489 8.31 24.76 -7.60
N GLY A 490 8.32 25.05 -6.27
CA GLY A 490 7.66 26.23 -5.72
C GLY A 490 8.39 27.53 -6.06
N ALA A 491 7.96 28.65 -5.48
CA ALA A 491 8.65 29.94 -5.63
C ALA A 491 10.13 29.83 -5.25
N PHE A 492 10.44 29.06 -4.21
CA PHE A 492 11.81 28.76 -3.73
C PHE A 492 12.05 27.25 -3.80
N GLY A 493 12.87 26.80 -4.72
CA GLY A 493 13.22 25.38 -4.88
C GLY A 493 13.72 25.03 -6.27
N LEU A 494 14.16 23.80 -6.42
CA LEU A 494 14.73 23.29 -7.67
C LEU A 494 13.64 22.61 -8.51
N GLY A 495 13.71 22.74 -9.84
CA GLY A 495 12.95 21.89 -10.75
C GLY A 495 13.40 20.43 -10.62
N GLY A 496 12.49 19.47 -10.77
CA GLY A 496 12.81 18.05 -10.75
C GLY A 496 13.54 17.62 -12.03
N ASP A 497 14.48 16.69 -11.93
CA ASP A 497 15.16 16.16 -13.11
C ASP A 497 14.22 15.29 -13.95
N GLY A 498 14.42 15.25 -15.27
CA GLY A 498 13.73 14.34 -16.19
C GLY A 498 14.30 12.93 -16.08
N GLY A 499 13.44 11.90 -16.21
CA GLY A 499 13.85 10.50 -16.22
C GLY A 499 14.60 10.10 -17.48
N ALA A 500 15.52 9.15 -17.38
CA ALA A 500 16.21 8.60 -18.55
C ALA A 500 15.26 7.75 -19.42
N GLY A 501 15.46 7.73 -20.73
CA GLY A 501 14.80 6.81 -21.65
C GLY A 501 15.31 5.38 -21.50
N GLY A 502 14.45 4.40 -21.76
CA GLY A 502 14.78 2.96 -21.71
C GLY A 502 15.57 2.51 -22.93
N ALA A 503 16.47 1.54 -22.73
CA ALA A 503 17.24 0.95 -23.81
C ALA A 503 16.40 -0.03 -24.67
N THR A 504 16.80 -0.20 -25.94
CA THR A 504 16.27 -1.28 -26.80
C THR A 504 17.09 -2.55 -26.67
N GLY A 505 16.46 -3.70 -26.97
CA GLY A 505 17.12 -5.00 -26.96
C GLY A 505 18.07 -5.26 -28.13
N LEU A 506 18.76 -6.41 -28.08
CA LEU A 506 19.84 -6.79 -28.98
C LEU A 506 19.44 -7.24 -30.40
N SER A 507 18.17 -7.42 -30.70
CA SER A 507 17.72 -8.07 -31.92
C SER A 507 16.81 -7.21 -32.78
N GLY A 508 17.35 -6.42 -33.64
CA GLY A 508 16.59 -5.80 -34.73
C GLY A 508 17.19 -4.51 -35.26
N ALA A 509 17.32 -4.42 -36.58
CA ALA A 509 17.60 -3.16 -37.27
C ALA A 509 16.43 -2.19 -37.05
N PHE A 510 16.73 -0.91 -36.86
CA PHE A 510 15.77 0.20 -36.83
C PHE A 510 15.00 0.48 -35.53
N HIS A 511 15.40 -0.05 -34.37
CA HIS A 511 14.75 0.32 -33.12
C HIS A 511 15.46 1.49 -32.41
N ILE A 512 14.64 2.45 -31.95
CA ILE A 512 15.10 3.68 -31.31
C ILE A 512 14.98 3.53 -29.79
N GLY A 513 15.99 3.95 -29.03
CA GLY A 513 15.90 4.06 -27.57
C GLY A 513 14.78 5.01 -27.16
N GLY A 514 14.22 4.84 -25.97
CA GLY A 514 13.22 5.74 -25.42
C GLY A 514 13.76 7.17 -25.28
N LYS A 515 12.90 8.17 -25.38
CA LYS A 515 13.27 9.58 -25.18
C LYS A 515 13.62 9.84 -23.72
N GLY A 516 14.57 10.73 -23.45
CA GLY A 516 14.77 11.29 -22.13
C GLY A 516 13.62 12.24 -21.74
N GLY A 517 13.21 12.24 -20.49
CA GLY A 517 12.19 13.15 -19.95
C GLY A 517 12.71 14.60 -19.84
N VAL A 518 11.81 15.55 -19.95
CA VAL A 518 12.13 16.98 -19.80
C VAL A 518 12.35 17.31 -18.31
N GLY A 519 13.34 18.13 -17.98
CA GLY A 519 13.52 18.67 -16.64
C GLY A 519 12.43 19.66 -16.25
N GLY A 520 12.01 19.67 -14.98
CA GLY A 520 11.04 20.61 -14.44
C GLY A 520 11.60 22.03 -14.32
N SER A 521 10.75 23.04 -14.45
CA SER A 521 11.16 24.45 -14.29
C SER A 521 11.16 24.90 -12.83
N ALA A 522 12.08 25.80 -12.47
CA ALA A 522 11.99 26.58 -11.23
C ALA A 522 11.10 27.82 -11.47
N VAL A 523 10.44 28.32 -10.39
CA VAL A 523 9.48 29.44 -10.54
C VAL A 523 10.14 30.78 -10.30
N LEU A 524 10.63 31.07 -9.10
CA LEU A 524 11.18 32.39 -8.76
C LEU A 524 12.68 32.33 -8.47
N ILE A 525 13.07 31.49 -7.52
CA ILE A 525 14.48 31.28 -7.13
C ILE A 525 14.76 29.78 -7.09
N GLY A 526 15.73 29.35 -7.92
CA GLY A 526 16.20 27.96 -8.00
C GLY A 526 16.58 27.57 -9.42
N ASN A 527 17.35 26.51 -9.54
CA ASN A 527 17.76 26.01 -10.85
C ASN A 527 16.67 25.14 -11.45
N GLY A 528 16.53 25.16 -12.77
CA GLY A 528 15.74 24.19 -13.51
C GLY A 528 16.33 22.79 -13.38
N GLY A 529 15.47 21.75 -13.41
CA GLY A 529 15.90 20.35 -13.41
C GLY A 529 16.59 19.97 -14.72
N ASN A 530 17.51 19.03 -14.66
CA ASN A 530 18.18 18.52 -15.86
C ASN A 530 17.23 17.66 -16.70
N GLY A 531 17.42 17.66 -18.02
CA GLY A 531 16.78 16.72 -18.93
C GLY A 531 17.34 15.32 -18.75
N GLY A 532 16.50 14.30 -18.91
CA GLY A 532 16.90 12.91 -18.87
C GLY A 532 17.70 12.50 -20.12
N ASN A 533 18.58 11.54 -19.99
CA ASN A 533 19.32 10.98 -21.11
C ASN A 533 18.41 10.16 -22.02
N GLY A 534 18.68 10.15 -23.32
CA GLY A 534 18.04 9.22 -24.26
C GLY A 534 18.46 7.78 -23.96
N GLY A 535 17.56 6.83 -24.23
CA GLY A 535 17.84 5.40 -24.05
C GLY A 535 18.81 4.89 -25.10
N ASN A 536 19.73 4.00 -24.72
CA ASN A 536 20.68 3.41 -25.64
C ASN A 536 19.99 2.47 -26.64
N SER A 537 20.46 2.44 -27.87
CA SER A 537 20.17 1.34 -28.80
C SER A 537 21.13 0.18 -28.51
N GLY A 538 20.62 -1.02 -28.23
CA GLY A 538 21.41 -2.18 -27.80
C GLY A 538 22.51 -2.64 -28.80
N ASN A 539 22.58 -2.08 -30.00
CA ASN A 539 23.57 -2.38 -31.06
C ASN A 539 23.90 -1.12 -31.87
N ALA A 540 24.23 -0.02 -31.19
CA ALA A 540 24.75 1.16 -31.86
C ALA A 540 26.05 0.79 -32.64
N GLY A 541 25.96 0.59 -33.91
CA GLY A 541 27.10 0.35 -34.78
C GLY A 541 27.02 -0.83 -35.75
N LYS A 542 26.13 -1.79 -35.60
CA LYS A 542 26.02 -2.95 -36.53
C LYS A 542 24.68 -3.12 -37.26
N SER A 543 23.60 -2.48 -36.85
CA SER A 543 22.25 -2.69 -37.39
C SER A 543 21.34 -1.47 -37.46
N GLY A 544 21.88 -0.26 -37.44
CA GLY A 544 21.09 0.96 -37.71
C GLY A 544 20.15 1.43 -36.62
N GLY A 545 20.22 0.89 -35.41
CA GLY A 545 19.49 1.43 -34.26
C GLY A 545 20.08 2.78 -33.79
N ALA A 546 19.23 3.73 -33.41
CA ALA A 546 19.66 5.02 -32.91
C ALA A 546 19.34 5.15 -31.40
N PRO A 547 20.19 5.86 -30.62
CA PRO A 547 19.80 6.24 -29.26
C PRO A 547 18.55 7.12 -29.30
N GLY A 548 17.77 7.08 -28.24
CA GLY A 548 16.63 7.96 -28.07
C GLY A 548 17.07 9.42 -27.94
N PRO A 549 16.24 10.40 -28.33
CA PRO A 549 16.58 11.81 -28.13
C PRO A 549 16.66 12.13 -26.64
N SER A 550 17.57 13.01 -26.26
CA SER A 550 17.67 13.51 -24.89
C SER A 550 16.51 14.42 -24.53
N GLY A 551 16.19 14.51 -23.24
CA GLY A 551 15.26 15.48 -22.70
C GLY A 551 15.89 16.87 -22.60
N ALA A 552 15.08 17.92 -22.77
CA ALA A 552 15.53 19.29 -22.54
C ALA A 552 15.62 19.57 -21.03
N GLY A 553 16.57 20.41 -20.63
CA GLY A 553 16.63 20.96 -19.27
C GLY A 553 15.47 21.92 -19.02
N GLY A 554 15.01 22.00 -17.76
CA GLY A 554 13.99 22.93 -17.31
C GLY A 554 14.52 24.37 -17.20
N ALA A 555 13.63 25.34 -17.25
CA ALA A 555 13.99 26.75 -17.07
C ALA A 555 14.38 27.03 -15.62
N GLY A 556 15.39 27.87 -15.42
CA GLY A 556 15.76 28.44 -14.11
C GLY A 556 14.73 29.46 -13.64
N GLY A 557 14.78 29.81 -12.34
CA GLY A 557 13.88 30.76 -11.71
C GLY A 557 13.97 32.16 -12.29
N LEU A 558 12.84 32.86 -12.31
CA LEU A 558 12.72 34.19 -12.92
C LEU A 558 13.63 35.24 -12.31
N LEU A 559 13.88 35.17 -11.00
CA LEU A 559 14.70 36.15 -10.28
C LEU A 559 16.16 35.67 -10.13
N LEU A 560 16.34 34.38 -9.83
CA LEU A 560 17.67 33.79 -9.62
C LEU A 560 17.62 32.29 -9.89
N GLY A 561 18.45 31.81 -10.80
CA GLY A 561 18.58 30.39 -11.11
C GLY A 561 19.12 30.16 -12.52
N GLU A 562 19.72 29.00 -12.70
CA GLU A 562 20.22 28.54 -13.99
C GLU A 562 19.25 27.56 -14.63
N ASN A 563 19.25 27.53 -15.96
CA ASN A 563 18.52 26.49 -16.67
C ASN A 563 19.17 25.12 -16.42
N GLY A 564 18.37 24.10 -16.32
CA GLY A 564 18.86 22.73 -16.28
C GLY A 564 19.60 22.35 -17.56
N LEU A 565 20.53 21.41 -17.44
CA LEU A 565 21.27 20.88 -18.59
C LEU A 565 20.36 19.95 -19.42
N ASN A 566 20.55 19.95 -20.74
CA ASN A 566 19.95 18.92 -21.57
C ASN A 566 20.59 17.56 -21.27
N GLY A 567 19.80 16.48 -21.37
CA GLY A 567 20.31 15.12 -21.25
C GLY A 567 21.30 14.78 -22.39
N LEU A 568 21.95 13.63 -22.26
CA LEU A 568 22.82 13.06 -23.29
C LEU A 568 22.03 12.12 -24.20
N MET A 569 22.45 11.99 -25.44
CA MET A 569 21.91 11.02 -26.42
C MET A 569 22.57 9.66 -26.23
#